data_439610de2fbfb9d061fc5903370e72e9
#
_entry.id   439610de2fbfb9d061fc5903370e72e9
#
_cell.length_a   1.000
_cell.length_b   1.000
_cell.length_c   1.000
_cell.angle_alpha   90.00
_cell.angle_beta   90.00
_cell.angle_gamma   90.00
#
_symmetry.space_group_name_H-M   'P 1'
#
loop_
_entity.id
_entity.type
_entity.pdbx_description
1 polymer ?
#
loop_
_entity_poly.entity_id
_entity_poly.type
_entity_poly.pdbx_seq_one_letter_code
_entity_poly.pdbx_strand_id
1 'polypeptide(L)'
;VTGVQTCALPICRSSTQEELTTTIIGQVLFIFILVMLFTSYLSLFRKDYFDKPRSITMLYAMITLFPIFVSLMMKHNFFSVYIIPFAMAPIFVRVFMDSRTAFISHVTMILICAAAVKYQYEFIIVQLVAGLVAIYSLRELSKRSQIFITALLVTIASSVVYLALQLMQDNQVFNVDASMYTYFTVNGIFLLLSYPLMYIIEKMFGFTSNVTLFELSNTNKGLLRNLSEIAPGTFQHSITVGNLAAEIANRIRANSLLVRTGALYHDIGKMTNPVFFTENQAGVNPHDQLSDLESAQIIISHVSEGLKMAEKVGLPGIIKDFITTHHGTGITKYFYINYCNAHPTEVIDKSQFQYPGPNPFTREQAILMMADTVEAASRSLNEYTEESISNLVNKLIDGQVADGFFKECPITFRDIALAKQVLIERLKAIYHTRISYPHLNVRQNAGKKTS
;
A
#
# COMPACT_ATOMS: atom_id res chain seq x y z
N VAL A 1 -45.49 -36.33 -56.53
CA VAL A 1 -44.29 -35.53 -56.66
C VAL A 1 -43.62 -35.57 -55.31
N THR A 2 -42.62 -36.44 -55.17
CA THR A 2 -41.86 -36.73 -53.97
C THR A 2 -40.71 -35.74 -53.82
N GLY A 3 -40.78 -34.84 -52.84
CA GLY A 3 -39.67 -34.01 -52.42
C GLY A 3 -38.75 -34.78 -51.49
N VAL A 4 -37.62 -35.23 -51.96
CA VAL A 4 -36.51 -35.75 -51.13
C VAL A 4 -35.77 -34.57 -50.51
N GLN A 5 -36.02 -34.31 -49.24
CA GLN A 5 -35.13 -33.47 -48.42
C GLN A 5 -33.86 -34.27 -48.16
N THR A 6 -32.81 -34.00 -48.93
CA THR A 6 -31.45 -34.41 -48.58
C THR A 6 -31.00 -33.64 -47.35
N CYS A 7 -31.07 -34.26 -46.17
CA CYS A 7 -30.31 -33.81 -44.99
C CYS A 7 -28.83 -33.88 -45.38
N ALA A 8 -28.25 -32.73 -45.67
CA ALA A 8 -26.80 -32.58 -45.75
C ALA A 8 -26.25 -32.80 -44.34
N LEU A 9 -25.68 -33.94 -44.08
CA LEU A 9 -24.81 -34.22 -42.95
C LEU A 9 -23.72 -33.11 -42.94
N PRO A 10 -23.41 -32.47 -41.79
CA PRO A 10 -22.27 -31.59 -41.72
C PRO A 10 -21.04 -32.44 -42.05
N ILE A 11 -20.49 -32.21 -43.26
CA ILE A 11 -19.19 -32.76 -43.62
C ILE A 11 -18.22 -32.19 -42.60
N CYS A 12 -17.65 -33.10 -41.75
CA CYS A 12 -16.47 -32.79 -40.95
C CYS A 12 -15.36 -32.41 -41.96
N ARG A 13 -15.22 -31.11 -42.21
CA ARG A 13 -14.16 -30.58 -43.03
C ARG A 13 -12.88 -30.82 -42.25
N SER A 14 -12.07 -31.81 -42.62
CA SER A 14 -10.71 -31.91 -42.15
C SER A 14 -10.02 -30.62 -42.61
N SER A 15 -9.69 -29.74 -41.67
CA SER A 15 -8.95 -28.52 -41.96
C SER A 15 -7.66 -28.91 -42.64
N THR A 16 -7.45 -28.39 -43.87
CA THR A 16 -6.19 -28.60 -44.59
C THR A 16 -5.05 -27.97 -43.75
N GLN A 17 -3.84 -28.49 -43.88
CA GLN A 17 -2.67 -27.97 -43.17
C GLN A 17 -2.45 -26.47 -43.42
N GLU A 18 -2.87 -25.98 -44.61
CA GLU A 18 -2.83 -24.60 -45.02
C GLU A 18 -3.86 -23.71 -44.28
N GLU A 19 -5.09 -24.21 -44.04
CA GLU A 19 -6.12 -23.53 -43.25
C GLU A 19 -5.69 -23.42 -41.76
N LEU A 20 -5.02 -24.44 -41.23
CA LEU A 20 -4.47 -24.42 -39.88
C LEU A 20 -3.36 -23.38 -39.72
N THR A 21 -2.46 -23.29 -40.71
CA THR A 21 -1.34 -22.34 -40.71
C THR A 21 -1.85 -20.90 -40.79
N THR A 22 -2.81 -20.61 -41.68
CA THR A 22 -3.43 -19.27 -41.80
C THR A 22 -4.15 -18.85 -40.52
N THR A 23 -4.85 -19.77 -39.88
CA THR A 23 -5.51 -19.51 -38.55
C THR A 23 -4.49 -19.17 -37.50
N ILE A 24 -3.39 -19.92 -37.38
CA ILE A 24 -2.32 -19.66 -36.41
C ILE A 24 -1.67 -18.29 -36.67
N ILE A 25 -1.37 -17.96 -37.93
CA ILE A 25 -0.81 -16.65 -38.26
C ILE A 25 -1.77 -15.52 -37.86
N GLY A 26 -3.07 -15.67 -38.12
CA GLY A 26 -4.09 -14.71 -37.69
C GLY A 26 -4.15 -14.53 -36.16
N GLN A 27 -4.10 -15.63 -35.42
CA GLN A 27 -4.07 -15.61 -33.94
C GLN A 27 -2.81 -14.92 -33.41
N VAL A 28 -1.64 -15.25 -33.95
CA VAL A 28 -0.36 -14.63 -33.54
C VAL A 28 -0.38 -13.12 -33.81
N LEU A 29 -0.85 -12.70 -34.97
CA LEU A 29 -0.98 -11.29 -35.35
C LEU A 29 -1.94 -10.55 -34.38
N PHE A 30 -3.09 -11.15 -34.08
CA PHE A 30 -4.07 -10.59 -33.16
C PHE A 30 -3.50 -10.42 -31.75
N ILE A 31 -2.85 -11.46 -31.20
CA ILE A 31 -2.19 -11.41 -29.87
C ILE A 31 -1.10 -10.35 -29.89
N PHE A 32 -0.28 -10.29 -30.92
CA PHE A 32 0.79 -9.29 -31.07
C PHE A 32 0.22 -7.86 -31.00
N ILE A 33 -0.86 -7.57 -31.74
CA ILE A 33 -1.51 -6.26 -31.70
C ILE A 33 -2.02 -5.93 -30.30
N LEU A 34 -2.68 -6.86 -29.60
CA LEU A 34 -3.18 -6.64 -28.26
C LEU A 34 -2.05 -6.37 -27.25
N VAL A 35 -0.96 -7.12 -27.31
CA VAL A 35 0.21 -6.92 -26.45
C VAL A 35 0.88 -5.58 -26.75
N MET A 36 1.00 -5.19 -28.02
CA MET A 36 1.54 -3.89 -28.42
C MET A 36 0.67 -2.73 -27.91
N LEU A 37 -0.66 -2.83 -28.03
CA LEU A 37 -1.58 -1.83 -27.49
C LEU A 37 -1.47 -1.73 -25.97
N PHE A 38 -1.39 -2.85 -25.26
CA PHE A 38 -1.21 -2.88 -23.82
C PHE A 38 0.13 -2.25 -23.40
N THR A 39 1.21 -2.59 -24.10
CA THR A 39 2.55 -2.01 -23.84
C THR A 39 2.55 -0.51 -24.09
N SER A 40 1.93 -0.04 -25.18
CA SER A 40 1.78 1.38 -25.49
C SER A 40 0.96 2.11 -24.43
N TYR A 41 -0.13 1.50 -23.93
CA TYR A 41 -0.89 2.05 -22.82
C TYR A 41 -0.01 2.24 -21.57
N LEU A 42 0.77 1.23 -21.19
CA LEU A 42 1.65 1.32 -20.02
C LEU A 42 2.71 2.42 -20.20
N SER A 43 3.37 2.48 -21.34
CA SER A 43 4.44 3.44 -21.61
C SER A 43 3.96 4.88 -21.68
N LEU A 44 2.74 5.13 -22.18
CA LEU A 44 2.19 6.47 -22.36
C LEU A 44 1.43 6.97 -21.13
N PHE A 45 0.66 6.10 -20.46
CA PHE A 45 -0.27 6.51 -19.42
C PHE A 45 0.10 6.01 -18.02
N ARG A 46 0.97 4.99 -17.91
CA ARG A 46 1.34 4.34 -16.64
C ARG A 46 2.86 4.17 -16.52
N LYS A 47 3.58 5.23 -16.80
CA LYS A 47 5.03 5.26 -16.73
C LYS A 47 5.57 4.88 -15.34
N ASP A 48 4.81 5.24 -14.29
CA ASP A 48 5.06 4.87 -12.90
C ASP A 48 5.14 3.35 -12.64
N TYR A 49 4.47 2.54 -13.46
CA TYR A 49 4.58 1.07 -13.44
C TYR A 49 5.51 0.55 -14.53
N PHE A 50 5.54 1.22 -15.69
CA PHE A 50 6.38 0.82 -16.81
C PHE A 50 7.86 0.84 -16.48
N ASP A 51 8.31 1.84 -15.73
CA ASP A 51 9.72 2.00 -15.34
C ASP A 51 10.12 1.07 -14.17
N LYS A 52 9.17 0.34 -13.57
CA LYS A 52 9.44 -0.59 -12.46
C LYS A 52 9.41 -2.04 -12.94
N PRO A 53 10.56 -2.74 -13.00
CA PRO A 53 10.63 -4.12 -13.51
C PRO A 53 9.66 -5.08 -12.83
N ARG A 54 9.48 -4.96 -11.51
CA ARG A 54 8.57 -5.81 -10.72
C ARG A 54 7.11 -5.64 -11.15
N SER A 55 6.66 -4.41 -11.36
CA SER A 55 5.29 -4.09 -11.79
C SER A 55 5.00 -4.62 -13.19
N ILE A 56 5.91 -4.37 -14.14
CA ILE A 56 5.80 -4.89 -15.50
C ILE A 56 5.75 -6.41 -15.51
N THR A 57 6.69 -7.07 -14.82
CA THR A 57 6.76 -8.54 -14.80
C THR A 57 5.46 -9.15 -14.26
N MET A 58 4.88 -8.58 -13.19
CA MET A 58 3.59 -9.04 -12.67
C MET A 58 2.47 -8.87 -13.69
N LEU A 59 2.37 -7.71 -14.37
CA LEU A 59 1.33 -7.45 -15.36
C LEU A 59 1.43 -8.43 -16.54
N TYR A 60 2.62 -8.63 -17.10
CA TYR A 60 2.81 -9.60 -18.19
C TYR A 60 2.61 -11.04 -17.73
N ALA A 61 3.00 -11.40 -16.51
CA ALA A 61 2.72 -12.72 -15.95
C ALA A 61 1.20 -12.96 -15.90
N MET A 62 0.39 -11.98 -15.47
CA MET A 62 -1.07 -12.12 -15.40
C MET A 62 -1.69 -12.28 -16.79
N ILE A 63 -1.30 -11.47 -17.79
CA ILE A 63 -1.87 -11.56 -19.14
C ILE A 63 -1.39 -12.76 -19.96
N THR A 64 -0.32 -13.46 -19.53
CA THR A 64 0.20 -14.65 -20.24
C THR A 64 -0.20 -15.96 -19.57
N LEU A 65 -0.27 -16.01 -18.24
CA LEU A 65 -0.55 -17.24 -17.49
C LEU A 65 -1.95 -17.79 -17.80
N PHE A 66 -2.98 -16.94 -17.80
CA PHE A 66 -4.36 -17.37 -18.05
C PHE A 66 -4.59 -17.90 -19.46
N PRO A 67 -4.12 -17.26 -20.56
CA PRO A 67 -4.19 -17.84 -21.89
C PRO A 67 -3.48 -19.19 -22.02
N ILE A 68 -2.36 -19.40 -21.33
CA ILE A 68 -1.67 -20.70 -21.29
C ILE A 68 -2.59 -21.74 -20.65
N PHE A 69 -3.23 -21.44 -19.51
CA PHE A 69 -4.20 -22.36 -18.88
C PHE A 69 -5.38 -22.66 -19.79
N VAL A 70 -5.95 -21.64 -20.46
CA VAL A 70 -7.04 -21.85 -21.44
C VAL A 70 -6.59 -22.78 -22.56
N SER A 71 -5.43 -22.53 -23.15
CA SER A 71 -4.89 -23.36 -24.22
C SER A 71 -4.69 -24.82 -23.80
N LEU A 72 -4.16 -25.05 -22.59
CA LEU A 72 -3.98 -26.39 -22.03
C LEU A 72 -5.31 -27.09 -21.79
N MET A 73 -6.30 -26.40 -21.20
CA MET A 73 -7.63 -26.97 -20.97
C MET A 73 -8.36 -27.32 -22.27
N MET A 74 -8.30 -26.44 -23.25
CA MET A 74 -8.90 -26.69 -24.58
C MET A 74 -8.24 -27.87 -25.30
N LYS A 75 -6.91 -28.00 -25.22
CA LYS A 75 -6.16 -29.09 -25.84
C LYS A 75 -6.51 -30.46 -25.25
N HIS A 76 -6.70 -30.54 -23.95
CA HIS A 76 -6.88 -31.81 -23.24
C HIS A 76 -8.33 -32.13 -22.90
N ASN A 77 -9.28 -31.21 -23.14
CA ASN A 77 -10.71 -31.35 -22.83
C ASN A 77 -11.01 -31.82 -21.38
N PHE A 78 -10.17 -31.42 -20.41
CA PHE A 78 -10.33 -31.88 -19.04
C PHE A 78 -11.56 -31.31 -18.34
N PHE A 79 -11.80 -30.01 -18.51
CA PHE A 79 -12.88 -29.26 -17.85
C PHE A 79 -13.33 -28.08 -18.70
N SER A 80 -14.48 -27.48 -18.34
CA SER A 80 -14.94 -26.24 -18.95
C SER A 80 -14.01 -25.08 -18.60
N VAL A 81 -13.71 -24.23 -19.57
CA VAL A 81 -12.88 -23.00 -19.42
C VAL A 81 -13.48 -22.06 -18.37
N TYR A 82 -14.79 -22.10 -18.14
CA TYR A 82 -15.50 -21.28 -17.15
C TYR A 82 -15.17 -21.61 -15.69
N ILE A 83 -14.47 -22.71 -15.42
CA ILE A 83 -13.94 -23.05 -14.08
C ILE A 83 -12.75 -22.17 -13.72
N ILE A 84 -12.00 -21.67 -14.71
CA ILE A 84 -10.81 -20.82 -14.48
C ILE A 84 -11.23 -19.51 -13.84
N PRO A 85 -10.67 -19.12 -12.69
CA PRO A 85 -11.03 -17.89 -11.99
C PRO A 85 -10.36 -16.65 -12.61
N PHE A 86 -10.78 -16.27 -13.82
CA PHE A 86 -10.20 -15.12 -14.55
C PHE A 86 -10.26 -13.81 -13.78
N ALA A 87 -11.29 -13.62 -12.94
CA ALA A 87 -11.43 -12.46 -12.07
C ALA A 87 -10.30 -12.35 -11.03
N MET A 88 -9.51 -13.40 -10.81
CA MET A 88 -8.35 -13.38 -9.91
C MET A 88 -7.25 -12.42 -10.42
N ALA A 89 -7.02 -12.35 -11.73
CA ALA A 89 -6.04 -11.44 -12.32
C ALA A 89 -6.33 -9.97 -12.02
N PRO A 90 -7.53 -9.42 -12.32
CA PRO A 90 -7.83 -8.04 -11.98
C PRO A 90 -7.92 -7.80 -10.47
N ILE A 91 -8.23 -8.80 -9.63
CA ILE A 91 -8.13 -8.71 -8.16
C ILE A 91 -6.70 -8.38 -7.76
N PHE A 92 -5.70 -9.12 -8.22
CA PHE A 92 -4.31 -8.88 -7.88
C PHE A 92 -3.81 -7.52 -8.39
N VAL A 93 -4.10 -7.20 -9.65
CA VAL A 93 -3.70 -5.90 -10.20
C VAL A 93 -4.38 -4.74 -9.44
N ARG A 94 -5.65 -4.89 -9.05
CA ARG A 94 -6.36 -3.87 -8.26
C ARG A 94 -5.77 -3.66 -6.87
N VAL A 95 -5.35 -4.73 -6.21
CA VAL A 95 -4.79 -4.70 -4.85
C VAL A 95 -3.41 -4.06 -4.82
N PHE A 96 -2.56 -4.37 -5.79
CA PHE A 96 -1.16 -3.92 -5.80
C PHE A 96 -0.91 -2.66 -6.62
N MET A 97 -1.86 -2.27 -7.47
CA MET A 97 -1.75 -1.13 -8.37
C MET A 97 -3.01 -0.26 -8.29
N ASP A 98 -3.79 -0.21 -9.37
CA ASP A 98 -5.00 0.61 -9.44
C ASP A 98 -6.09 -0.02 -10.32
N SER A 99 -7.32 0.53 -10.22
CA SER A 99 -8.48 0.00 -10.94
C SER A 99 -8.42 0.19 -12.45
N ARG A 100 -7.75 1.23 -12.96
CA ARG A 100 -7.65 1.47 -14.42
C ARG A 100 -6.73 0.44 -15.06
N THR A 101 -5.56 0.23 -14.46
CA THR A 101 -4.60 -0.80 -14.92
C THR A 101 -5.19 -2.19 -14.77
N ALA A 102 -5.93 -2.48 -13.67
CA ALA A 102 -6.63 -3.75 -13.49
C ALA A 102 -7.67 -4.00 -14.59
N PHE A 103 -8.44 -2.98 -14.97
CA PHE A 103 -9.44 -3.11 -16.03
C PHE A 103 -8.79 -3.36 -17.40
N ILE A 104 -7.81 -2.55 -17.80
CA ILE A 104 -7.16 -2.70 -19.11
C ILE A 104 -6.41 -4.03 -19.22
N SER A 105 -5.68 -4.46 -18.17
CA SER A 105 -4.99 -5.75 -18.18
C SER A 105 -5.99 -6.91 -18.27
N HIS A 106 -7.13 -6.82 -17.57
CA HIS A 106 -8.18 -7.83 -17.65
C HIS A 106 -8.80 -7.92 -19.04
N VAL A 107 -9.17 -6.79 -19.64
CA VAL A 107 -9.69 -6.75 -21.02
C VAL A 107 -8.70 -7.39 -21.98
N THR A 108 -7.43 -7.00 -21.93
CA THR A 108 -6.38 -7.56 -22.78
C THR A 108 -6.27 -9.07 -22.61
N MET A 109 -6.22 -9.55 -21.37
CA MET A 109 -6.15 -10.97 -21.03
C MET A 109 -7.34 -11.76 -21.57
N ILE A 110 -8.58 -11.26 -21.36
CA ILE A 110 -9.80 -11.94 -21.82
C ILE A 110 -9.88 -12.00 -23.36
N LEU A 111 -9.49 -10.94 -24.06
CA LEU A 111 -9.45 -10.94 -25.51
C LEU A 111 -8.42 -11.94 -26.08
N ILE A 112 -7.26 -12.07 -25.44
CA ILE A 112 -6.27 -13.10 -25.80
C ILE A 112 -6.82 -14.50 -25.55
N CYS A 113 -7.47 -14.74 -24.40
CA CYS A 113 -8.08 -16.02 -24.08
C CYS A 113 -9.21 -16.39 -25.07
N ALA A 114 -10.01 -15.41 -25.45
CA ALA A 114 -11.13 -15.61 -26.37
C ALA A 114 -10.70 -16.14 -27.75
N ALA A 115 -9.47 -15.83 -28.19
CA ALA A 115 -8.94 -16.34 -29.45
C ALA A 115 -8.84 -17.88 -29.49
N ALA A 116 -8.80 -18.55 -28.33
CA ALA A 116 -8.72 -20.01 -28.21
C ALA A 116 -10.06 -20.67 -27.88
N VAL A 117 -11.13 -19.90 -27.55
CA VAL A 117 -12.42 -20.44 -27.07
C VAL A 117 -13.41 -20.52 -28.24
N LYS A 118 -14.26 -21.58 -28.24
CA LYS A 118 -15.25 -21.82 -29.31
C LYS A 118 -16.37 -20.77 -29.32
N TYR A 119 -16.93 -20.40 -28.17
CA TYR A 119 -18.02 -19.42 -28.03
C TYR A 119 -17.46 -18.10 -27.51
N GLN A 120 -16.74 -17.40 -28.40
CA GLN A 120 -15.97 -16.20 -28.04
C GLN A 120 -16.83 -15.06 -27.48
N TYR A 121 -17.98 -14.78 -28.10
CA TYR A 121 -18.88 -13.69 -27.68
C TYR A 121 -19.39 -13.87 -26.25
N GLU A 122 -19.94 -15.04 -25.96
CA GLU A 122 -20.47 -15.39 -24.63
C GLU A 122 -19.35 -15.34 -23.57
N PHE A 123 -18.18 -15.95 -23.89
CA PHE A 123 -17.01 -15.94 -23.01
C PHE A 123 -16.56 -14.50 -22.68
N ILE A 124 -16.42 -13.64 -23.68
CA ILE A 124 -15.97 -12.24 -23.49
C ILE A 124 -16.96 -11.52 -22.56
N ILE A 125 -18.25 -11.56 -22.84
CA ILE A 125 -19.26 -10.82 -22.05
C ILE A 125 -19.29 -11.29 -20.61
N VAL A 126 -19.35 -12.61 -20.36
CA VAL A 126 -19.38 -13.17 -18.99
C VAL A 126 -18.13 -12.81 -18.23
N GLN A 127 -16.94 -12.97 -18.82
CA GLN A 127 -15.69 -12.70 -18.13
C GLN A 127 -15.40 -11.21 -17.92
N LEU A 128 -15.80 -10.33 -18.85
CA LEU A 128 -15.70 -8.89 -18.66
C LEU A 128 -16.54 -8.43 -17.48
N VAL A 129 -17.78 -8.88 -17.37
CA VAL A 129 -18.64 -8.52 -16.23
C VAL A 129 -18.09 -9.09 -14.93
N ALA A 130 -17.63 -10.35 -14.92
CA ALA A 130 -16.98 -10.96 -13.77
C ALA A 130 -15.80 -10.13 -13.25
N GLY A 131 -14.91 -9.69 -14.15
CA GLY A 131 -13.77 -8.85 -13.79
C GLY A 131 -14.16 -7.44 -13.32
N LEU A 132 -15.15 -6.81 -13.95
CA LEU A 132 -15.68 -5.51 -13.50
C LEU A 132 -16.24 -5.60 -12.08
N VAL A 133 -17.07 -6.61 -11.80
CA VAL A 133 -17.62 -6.84 -10.46
C VAL A 133 -16.51 -7.06 -9.44
N ALA A 134 -15.49 -7.84 -9.79
CA ALA A 134 -14.33 -8.04 -8.93
C ALA A 134 -13.59 -6.73 -8.63
N ILE A 135 -13.36 -5.87 -9.61
CA ILE A 135 -12.69 -4.58 -9.44
C ILE A 135 -13.51 -3.64 -8.56
N TYR A 136 -14.84 -3.57 -8.75
CA TYR A 136 -15.72 -2.69 -7.98
C TYR A 136 -15.90 -3.17 -6.54
N SER A 137 -16.04 -4.46 -6.31
CA SER A 137 -16.26 -5.03 -4.97
C SER A 137 -15.02 -4.88 -4.07
N LEU A 138 -13.81 -4.77 -4.65
CA LEU A 138 -12.54 -4.59 -3.95
C LEU A 138 -12.07 -3.13 -3.94
N ARG A 139 -12.95 -2.19 -3.62
CA ARG A 139 -12.59 -0.77 -3.55
C ARG A 139 -11.45 -0.51 -2.56
N GLU A 140 -11.49 -1.14 -1.39
CA GLU A 140 -10.43 -1.11 -0.38
C GLU A 140 -10.34 -2.48 0.28
N LEU A 141 -9.26 -3.21 0.02
CA LEU A 141 -9.02 -4.50 0.67
C LEU A 141 -8.46 -4.27 2.07
N SER A 142 -9.33 -4.04 3.04
CA SER A 142 -8.98 -3.89 4.45
C SER A 142 -9.37 -5.10 5.32
N LYS A 143 -10.27 -5.94 4.83
CA LYS A 143 -10.80 -7.11 5.57
C LYS A 143 -10.79 -8.37 4.72
N ARG A 144 -10.44 -9.50 5.36
CA ARG A 144 -10.45 -10.82 4.72
C ARG A 144 -11.82 -11.20 4.13
N SER A 145 -12.91 -10.77 4.78
CA SER A 145 -14.28 -11.02 4.35
C SER A 145 -14.63 -10.40 2.98
N GLN A 146 -13.91 -9.38 2.54
CA GLN A 146 -14.17 -8.75 1.23
C GLN A 146 -13.92 -9.70 0.06
N ILE A 147 -12.91 -10.58 0.14
CA ILE A 147 -12.66 -11.57 -0.91
C ILE A 147 -13.80 -12.57 -1.00
N PHE A 148 -14.36 -12.99 0.15
CA PHE A 148 -15.54 -13.87 0.16
C PHE A 148 -16.75 -13.20 -0.50
N ILE A 149 -17.04 -11.95 -0.14
CA ILE A 149 -18.12 -11.17 -0.75
C ILE A 149 -17.89 -10.99 -2.25
N THR A 150 -16.66 -10.70 -2.65
CA THR A 150 -16.27 -10.56 -4.07
C THR A 150 -16.50 -11.85 -4.84
N ALA A 151 -16.08 -13.00 -4.31
CA ALA A 151 -16.28 -14.30 -4.94
C ALA A 151 -17.78 -14.60 -5.12
N LEU A 152 -18.60 -14.33 -4.10
CA LEU A 152 -20.05 -14.50 -4.18
C LEU A 152 -20.67 -13.57 -5.24
N LEU A 153 -20.32 -12.29 -5.25
CA LEU A 153 -20.83 -11.32 -6.22
C LEU A 153 -20.43 -11.66 -7.65
N VAL A 154 -19.20 -12.12 -7.88
CA VAL A 154 -18.72 -12.57 -9.19
C VAL A 154 -19.50 -13.78 -9.67
N THR A 155 -19.73 -14.79 -8.79
CA THR A 155 -20.52 -15.98 -9.12
C THR A 155 -21.96 -15.62 -9.50
N ILE A 156 -22.61 -14.77 -8.72
CA ILE A 156 -23.98 -14.30 -9.00
C ILE A 156 -24.02 -13.53 -10.32
N ALA A 157 -23.10 -12.58 -10.52
CA ALA A 157 -23.06 -11.76 -11.72
C ALA A 157 -22.83 -12.60 -12.99
N SER A 158 -21.89 -13.55 -12.95
CA SER A 158 -21.65 -14.48 -14.07
C SER A 158 -22.87 -15.32 -14.39
N SER A 159 -23.56 -15.82 -13.37
CA SER A 159 -24.80 -16.61 -13.52
C SER A 159 -25.93 -15.80 -14.13
N VAL A 160 -26.13 -14.56 -13.68
CA VAL A 160 -27.19 -13.68 -14.19
C VAL A 160 -26.91 -13.25 -15.63
N VAL A 161 -25.65 -12.92 -15.95
CA VAL A 161 -25.25 -12.53 -17.32
C VAL A 161 -25.40 -13.71 -18.28
N TYR A 162 -24.99 -14.92 -17.85
CA TYR A 162 -25.17 -16.12 -18.65
C TYR A 162 -26.66 -16.40 -18.93
N LEU A 163 -27.51 -16.31 -17.90
CA LEU A 163 -28.96 -16.45 -18.06
C LEU A 163 -29.50 -15.44 -19.07
N ALA A 164 -29.10 -14.15 -18.96
CA ALA A 164 -29.54 -13.11 -19.88
C ALA A 164 -29.13 -13.41 -21.33
N LEU A 165 -27.91 -13.88 -21.55
CA LEU A 165 -27.43 -14.27 -22.87
C LEU A 165 -28.21 -15.46 -23.45
N GLN A 166 -28.52 -16.46 -22.64
CA GLN A 166 -29.34 -17.61 -23.06
C GLN A 166 -30.77 -17.18 -23.46
N LEU A 167 -31.40 -16.32 -22.64
CA LEU A 167 -32.73 -15.78 -22.96
C LEU A 167 -32.75 -14.95 -24.25
N MET A 168 -31.66 -14.27 -24.58
CA MET A 168 -31.54 -13.53 -25.85
C MET A 168 -31.35 -14.44 -27.07
N GLN A 169 -30.76 -15.62 -26.89
CA GLN A 169 -30.46 -16.54 -28.00
C GLN A 169 -31.63 -17.50 -28.28
N ASP A 170 -32.21 -18.12 -27.25
CA ASP A 170 -33.13 -19.24 -27.44
C ASP A 170 -34.61 -18.91 -27.21
N ASN A 171 -34.96 -17.72 -26.72
CA ASN A 171 -36.34 -17.33 -26.36
C ASN A 171 -37.10 -18.35 -25.45
N GLN A 172 -36.41 -19.32 -24.85
CA GLN A 172 -37.00 -20.37 -24.01
C GLN A 172 -36.27 -20.48 -22.66
N VAL A 173 -36.96 -20.16 -21.57
CA VAL A 173 -36.43 -20.19 -20.19
C VAL A 173 -36.03 -21.61 -19.75
N PHE A 174 -36.57 -22.65 -20.38
CA PHE A 174 -36.44 -24.07 -19.94
C PHE A 174 -35.27 -24.82 -20.56
N ASN A 175 -34.51 -24.24 -21.50
CA ASN A 175 -33.36 -24.89 -22.17
C ASN A 175 -31.98 -24.43 -21.65
N VAL A 176 -31.94 -23.90 -20.43
CA VAL A 176 -30.70 -23.38 -19.85
C VAL A 176 -29.80 -24.53 -19.42
N ASP A 177 -28.54 -24.51 -19.85
CA ASP A 177 -27.56 -25.53 -19.43
C ASP A 177 -27.18 -25.34 -17.94
N ALA A 178 -27.80 -26.18 -17.09
CA ALA A 178 -27.57 -26.14 -15.64
C ALA A 178 -26.10 -26.40 -15.25
N SER A 179 -25.32 -27.08 -16.10
CA SER A 179 -23.91 -27.36 -15.84
C SER A 179 -23.06 -26.09 -15.72
N MET A 180 -23.41 -25.04 -16.46
CA MET A 180 -22.71 -23.76 -16.44
C MET A 180 -22.75 -23.09 -15.04
N TYR A 181 -23.87 -23.19 -14.34
CA TYR A 181 -23.96 -22.65 -12.95
C TYR A 181 -23.06 -23.39 -11.97
N THR A 182 -22.88 -24.70 -12.19
CA THR A 182 -21.91 -25.50 -11.44
C THR A 182 -20.49 -24.99 -11.70
N TYR A 183 -20.13 -24.70 -12.97
CA TYR A 183 -18.81 -24.15 -13.32
C TYR A 183 -18.59 -22.78 -12.69
N PHE A 184 -19.58 -21.88 -12.69
CA PHE A 184 -19.47 -20.58 -12.01
C PHE A 184 -19.34 -20.72 -10.50
N THR A 185 -20.01 -21.69 -9.89
CA THR A 185 -19.88 -21.98 -8.45
C THR A 185 -18.46 -22.45 -8.12
N VAL A 186 -17.91 -23.39 -8.89
CA VAL A 186 -16.53 -23.87 -8.73
C VAL A 186 -15.52 -22.73 -8.96
N ASN A 187 -15.75 -21.89 -9.96
CA ASN A 187 -14.97 -20.68 -10.21
C ASN A 187 -14.95 -19.75 -8.97
N GLY A 188 -16.12 -19.50 -8.37
CA GLY A 188 -16.27 -18.71 -7.14
C GLY A 188 -15.48 -19.30 -5.97
N ILE A 189 -15.49 -20.64 -5.82
CA ILE A 189 -14.66 -21.31 -4.80
C ILE A 189 -13.17 -21.08 -5.08
N PHE A 190 -12.72 -21.22 -6.33
CA PHE A 190 -11.33 -20.97 -6.69
C PHE A 190 -10.92 -19.52 -6.51
N LEU A 191 -11.84 -18.54 -6.64
CA LEU A 191 -11.55 -17.14 -6.32
C LEU A 191 -11.16 -16.93 -4.85
N LEU A 192 -11.60 -17.78 -3.93
CA LEU A 192 -11.18 -17.69 -2.52
C LEU A 192 -9.68 -17.95 -2.36
N LEU A 193 -9.06 -18.73 -3.27
CA LEU A 193 -7.62 -18.95 -3.28
C LEU A 193 -6.83 -17.67 -3.59
N SER A 194 -7.46 -16.60 -4.09
CA SER A 194 -6.79 -15.32 -4.29
C SER A 194 -6.18 -14.76 -3.01
N TYR A 195 -6.77 -15.06 -1.83
CA TYR A 195 -6.24 -14.59 -0.55
C TYR A 195 -4.86 -15.20 -0.22
N PRO A 196 -4.68 -16.52 -0.15
CA PRO A 196 -3.36 -17.11 0.09
C PRO A 196 -2.36 -16.83 -1.06
N LEU A 197 -2.83 -16.78 -2.32
CA LEU A 197 -1.99 -16.45 -3.46
C LEU A 197 -1.48 -15.02 -3.43
N MET A 198 -2.24 -14.08 -2.85
CA MET A 198 -1.80 -12.70 -2.66
C MET A 198 -0.49 -12.62 -1.86
N TYR A 199 -0.35 -13.40 -0.79
CA TYR A 199 0.89 -13.47 -0.02
C TYR A 199 2.07 -13.99 -0.84
N ILE A 200 1.83 -14.97 -1.72
CA ILE A 200 2.87 -15.49 -2.62
C ILE A 200 3.30 -14.41 -3.62
N ILE A 201 2.35 -13.67 -4.19
CA ILE A 201 2.60 -12.56 -5.12
C ILE A 201 3.37 -11.42 -4.42
N GLU A 202 2.98 -11.06 -3.19
CA GLU A 202 3.71 -10.08 -2.38
C GLU A 202 5.19 -10.45 -2.24
N LYS A 203 5.47 -11.68 -1.84
CA LYS A 203 6.86 -12.15 -1.69
C LYS A 203 7.61 -12.23 -3.01
N MET A 204 6.97 -12.72 -4.06
CA MET A 204 7.62 -12.96 -5.35
C MET A 204 7.96 -11.64 -6.07
N PHE A 205 7.07 -10.64 -6.01
CA PHE A 205 7.25 -9.36 -6.68
C PHE A 205 7.67 -8.23 -5.74
N GLY A 206 7.71 -8.46 -4.42
CA GLY A 206 8.10 -7.46 -3.42
C GLY A 206 7.09 -6.33 -3.26
N PHE A 207 5.80 -6.59 -3.48
CA PHE A 207 4.70 -5.68 -3.17
C PHE A 207 4.31 -5.76 -1.69
N THR A 208 3.50 -4.81 -1.25
CA THR A 208 2.93 -4.80 0.09
C THR A 208 1.47 -4.38 -0.01
N SER A 209 0.56 -5.26 0.39
CA SER A 209 -0.87 -4.97 0.39
C SER A 209 -1.31 -4.23 1.65
N ASN A 210 -2.50 -3.63 1.60
CA ASN A 210 -3.11 -3.03 2.79
C ASN A 210 -3.36 -4.08 3.90
N VAL A 211 -3.57 -5.36 3.55
CA VAL A 211 -3.73 -6.43 4.55
C VAL A 211 -2.44 -6.61 5.35
N THR A 212 -1.31 -6.68 4.66
CA THR A 212 0.01 -6.76 5.31
C THR A 212 0.30 -5.53 6.16
N LEU A 213 -0.03 -4.32 5.68
CA LEU A 213 0.11 -3.10 6.49
C LEU A 213 -0.76 -3.13 7.74
N PHE A 214 -1.99 -3.63 7.65
CA PHE A 214 -2.85 -3.83 8.82
C PHE A 214 -2.28 -4.82 9.84
N GLU A 215 -1.74 -5.94 9.35
CA GLU A 215 -1.10 -6.94 10.22
C GLU A 215 0.15 -6.37 10.91
N LEU A 216 0.95 -5.58 10.19
CA LEU A 216 2.12 -4.89 10.73
C LEU A 216 1.76 -3.76 11.72
N SER A 217 0.58 -3.16 11.59
CA SER A 217 0.09 -2.12 12.53
C SER A 217 -0.38 -2.68 13.87
N ASN A 218 -0.34 -4.00 14.08
CA ASN A 218 -0.73 -4.61 15.35
C ASN A 218 0.35 -4.42 16.41
N THR A 219 0.14 -3.46 17.29
CA THR A 219 1.07 -3.07 18.35
C THR A 219 1.30 -4.13 19.44
N ASN A 220 0.44 -5.16 19.49
CA ASN A 220 0.55 -6.24 20.50
C ASN A 220 1.46 -7.39 20.05
N LYS A 221 2.14 -7.27 18.92
CA LYS A 221 2.96 -8.36 18.33
C LYS A 221 4.33 -7.89 17.86
N GLY A 222 5.28 -8.83 17.85
CA GLY A 222 6.60 -8.67 17.24
C GLY A 222 7.38 -7.47 17.77
N LEU A 223 8.04 -6.75 16.86
CA LEU A 223 8.90 -5.61 17.22
C LEU A 223 8.15 -4.47 17.92
N LEU A 224 6.89 -4.21 17.56
CA LEU A 224 6.13 -3.12 18.19
C LEU A 224 5.80 -3.40 19.64
N ARG A 225 5.53 -4.66 19.99
CA ARG A 225 5.40 -5.06 21.38
C ARG A 225 6.71 -4.87 22.14
N ASN A 226 7.84 -5.33 21.57
CA ASN A 226 9.15 -5.14 22.18
C ASN A 226 9.46 -3.64 22.36
N LEU A 227 9.15 -2.80 21.37
CA LEU A 227 9.32 -1.35 21.46
C LEU A 227 8.52 -0.76 22.63
N SER A 228 7.27 -1.21 22.83
CA SER A 228 6.44 -0.73 23.93
C SER A 228 6.95 -1.13 25.33
N GLU A 229 7.66 -2.25 25.42
CA GLU A 229 8.24 -2.76 26.68
C GLU A 229 9.63 -2.16 26.96
N ILE A 230 10.49 -2.01 25.95
CA ILE A 230 11.89 -1.58 26.08
C ILE A 230 12.03 -0.05 26.04
N ALA A 231 11.28 0.62 25.17
CA ALA A 231 11.36 2.07 24.93
C ALA A 231 9.95 2.68 24.87
N PRO A 232 9.21 2.72 25.99
CA PRO A 232 7.81 3.15 26.02
C PRO A 232 7.61 4.60 25.58
N GLY A 233 8.56 5.49 25.84
CA GLY A 233 8.52 6.88 25.36
C GLY A 233 8.58 6.97 23.84
N THR A 234 9.51 6.22 23.22
CA THR A 234 9.61 6.13 21.75
C THR A 234 8.35 5.49 21.15
N PHE A 235 7.79 4.47 21.79
CA PHE A 235 6.54 3.86 21.33
C PHE A 235 5.38 4.88 21.31
N GLN A 236 5.23 5.67 22.39
CA GLN A 236 4.19 6.70 22.46
C GLN A 236 4.42 7.82 21.43
N HIS A 237 5.68 8.23 21.24
CA HIS A 237 6.08 9.15 20.17
C HIS A 237 5.66 8.63 18.80
N SER A 238 6.01 7.38 18.47
CA SER A 238 5.69 6.76 17.18
C SER A 238 4.18 6.70 16.91
N ILE A 239 3.35 6.44 17.95
CA ILE A 239 1.89 6.50 17.82
C ILE A 239 1.41 7.93 17.50
N THR A 240 1.94 8.93 18.21
CA THR A 240 1.55 10.32 18.04
C THR A 240 1.93 10.83 16.65
N VAL A 241 3.18 10.58 16.23
CA VAL A 241 3.67 10.89 14.88
C VAL A 241 2.83 10.16 13.82
N GLY A 242 2.51 8.88 14.04
CA GLY A 242 1.68 8.10 13.13
C GLY A 242 0.26 8.67 12.95
N ASN A 243 -0.34 9.20 14.01
CA ASN A 243 -1.65 9.85 13.94
C ASN A 243 -1.57 11.20 13.19
N LEU A 244 -0.58 12.02 13.49
CA LEU A 244 -0.35 13.29 12.78
C LEU A 244 -0.09 13.06 11.28
N ALA A 245 0.81 12.14 10.97
CA ALA A 245 1.19 11.79 9.61
C ALA A 245 0.02 11.21 8.81
N ALA A 246 -0.81 10.35 9.41
CA ALA A 246 -2.00 9.79 8.77
C ALA A 246 -3.02 10.87 8.43
N GLU A 247 -3.20 11.87 9.29
CA GLU A 247 -4.11 12.99 9.03
C GLU A 247 -3.63 13.86 7.86
N ILE A 248 -2.32 14.16 7.80
CA ILE A 248 -1.72 14.85 6.65
C ILE A 248 -1.96 14.03 5.38
N ALA A 249 -1.65 12.73 5.41
CA ALA A 249 -1.80 11.83 4.26
C ALA A 249 -3.25 11.81 3.74
N ASN A 250 -4.24 11.76 4.63
CA ASN A 250 -5.65 11.85 4.26
C ASN A 250 -5.99 13.17 3.56
N ARG A 251 -5.49 14.31 4.07
CA ARG A 251 -5.76 15.63 3.51
C ARG A 251 -5.18 15.82 2.11
N ILE A 252 -3.97 15.28 1.86
CA ILE A 252 -3.30 15.38 0.56
C ILE A 252 -3.53 14.17 -0.36
N ARG A 253 -4.38 13.22 0.04
CA ARG A 253 -4.71 11.99 -0.70
C ARG A 253 -3.47 11.10 -0.95
N ALA A 254 -2.60 10.98 0.05
CA ALA A 254 -1.54 9.99 0.13
C ALA A 254 -2.04 8.72 0.88
N ASN A 255 -1.21 7.69 0.97
CA ASN A 255 -1.58 6.45 1.65
C ASN A 255 -1.43 6.58 3.18
N SER A 256 -2.52 6.92 3.87
CA SER A 256 -2.54 7.14 5.32
C SER A 256 -2.21 5.88 6.14
N LEU A 257 -2.61 4.70 5.66
CA LEU A 257 -2.28 3.43 6.34
C LEU A 257 -0.79 3.14 6.25
N LEU A 258 -0.18 3.37 5.09
CA LEU A 258 1.25 3.17 4.87
C LEU A 258 2.08 4.11 5.76
N VAL A 259 1.74 5.42 5.77
CA VAL A 259 2.45 6.41 6.59
C VAL A 259 2.33 6.08 8.07
N ARG A 260 1.12 5.73 8.54
CA ARG A 260 0.90 5.34 9.93
C ARG A 260 1.70 4.10 10.33
N THR A 261 1.70 3.09 9.45
CA THR A 261 2.48 1.86 9.68
C THR A 261 3.98 2.17 9.68
N GLY A 262 4.48 2.96 8.72
CA GLY A 262 5.87 3.41 8.66
C GLY A 262 6.30 4.16 9.92
N ALA A 263 5.44 5.06 10.42
CA ALA A 263 5.67 5.79 11.66
C ALA A 263 5.81 4.89 12.89
N LEU A 264 5.07 3.76 12.96
CA LEU A 264 5.23 2.83 14.08
C LEU A 264 6.60 2.15 14.14
N TYR A 265 7.31 2.07 12.99
CA TYR A 265 8.58 1.36 12.87
C TYR A 265 9.79 2.28 12.69
N HIS A 266 9.61 3.59 12.41
CA HIS A 266 10.73 4.46 12.00
C HIS A 266 11.86 4.50 13.04
N ASP A 267 11.52 4.42 14.30
CA ASP A 267 12.40 4.59 15.47
C ASP A 267 12.70 3.30 16.25
N ILE A 268 12.42 2.11 15.68
CA ILE A 268 12.63 0.83 16.40
C ILE A 268 14.08 0.62 16.85
N GLY A 269 15.04 1.24 16.18
CA GLY A 269 16.46 1.13 16.53
C GLY A 269 16.82 1.78 17.85
N LYS A 270 16.01 2.69 18.38
CA LYS A 270 16.18 3.29 19.71
C LYS A 270 16.10 2.25 20.83
N MET A 271 15.54 1.07 20.56
CA MET A 271 15.55 -0.05 21.53
C MET A 271 16.96 -0.53 21.91
N THR A 272 17.97 -0.26 21.07
CA THR A 272 19.35 -0.65 21.38
C THR A 272 19.92 0.15 22.55
N ASN A 273 19.64 1.45 22.59
CA ASN A 273 20.13 2.36 23.63
C ASN A 273 19.03 3.34 24.07
N PRO A 274 17.93 2.88 24.68
CA PRO A 274 16.73 3.70 24.90
C PRO A 274 16.97 4.91 25.79
N VAL A 275 17.84 4.81 26.79
CA VAL A 275 18.13 5.87 27.78
C VAL A 275 18.84 7.09 27.17
N PHE A 276 19.43 6.98 25.98
CA PHE A 276 20.04 8.10 25.28
C PHE A 276 19.02 9.00 24.58
N PHE A 277 17.76 8.58 24.46
CA PHE A 277 16.70 9.37 23.85
C PHE A 277 15.81 10.01 24.91
N THR A 278 15.65 11.33 24.82
CA THR A 278 15.02 12.16 25.86
C THR A 278 13.64 11.67 26.27
N GLU A 279 12.87 11.12 25.35
CA GLU A 279 11.53 10.57 25.60
C GLU A 279 11.53 9.33 26.50
N ASN A 280 12.67 8.65 26.67
CA ASN A 280 12.82 7.47 27.53
C ASN A 280 13.69 7.74 28.78
N GLN A 281 14.20 8.96 28.95
CA GLN A 281 15.06 9.29 30.09
C GLN A 281 14.25 9.41 31.40
N ALA A 282 14.85 8.91 32.50
CA ALA A 282 14.30 8.99 33.84
C ALA A 282 15.31 9.71 34.79
N GLY A 283 15.51 11.02 34.55
CA GLY A 283 16.22 11.90 35.47
C GLY A 283 17.73 12.06 35.27
N VAL A 284 18.47 11.07 34.75
CA VAL A 284 19.90 11.19 34.46
C VAL A 284 20.09 11.20 32.96
N ASN A 285 20.81 12.21 32.42
CA ASN A 285 21.15 12.29 31.03
C ASN A 285 22.50 11.58 30.77
N PRO A 286 22.53 10.42 30.09
CA PRO A 286 23.79 9.70 29.88
C PRO A 286 24.76 10.45 28.93
N HIS A 287 24.30 11.41 28.16
CA HIS A 287 25.13 12.24 27.29
C HIS A 287 26.09 13.16 28.09
N ASP A 288 25.78 13.46 29.33
CA ASP A 288 26.62 14.31 30.19
C ASP A 288 28.01 13.68 30.49
N GLN A 289 28.16 12.36 30.25
CA GLN A 289 29.42 11.63 30.44
C GLN A 289 30.17 11.35 29.15
N LEU A 290 29.66 11.80 28.01
CA LEU A 290 30.20 11.56 26.67
C LEU A 290 30.59 12.88 25.99
N SER A 291 31.49 12.77 25.01
CA SER A 291 31.71 13.89 24.09
C SER A 291 30.52 14.10 23.17
N ASP A 292 30.38 15.33 22.64
CA ASP A 292 29.32 15.65 21.66
C ASP A 292 29.39 14.74 20.41
N LEU A 293 30.60 14.36 20.00
CA LEU A 293 30.78 13.46 18.87
C LEU A 293 30.29 12.05 19.16
N GLU A 294 30.66 11.47 20.31
CA GLU A 294 30.20 10.14 20.74
C GLU A 294 28.66 10.13 20.89
N SER A 295 28.12 11.18 21.49
CA SER A 295 26.67 11.38 21.64
C SER A 295 25.97 11.43 20.30
N ALA A 296 26.50 12.18 19.32
CA ALA A 296 25.96 12.26 17.97
C ALA A 296 25.96 10.89 17.28
N GLN A 297 27.04 10.14 17.42
CA GLN A 297 27.19 8.80 16.82
C GLN A 297 26.18 7.79 17.39
N ILE A 298 25.94 7.82 18.71
CA ILE A 298 24.92 6.99 19.35
C ILE A 298 23.54 7.35 18.81
N ILE A 299 23.22 8.64 18.72
CA ILE A 299 21.92 9.08 18.17
C ILE A 299 21.76 8.63 16.70
N ILE A 300 22.79 8.86 15.85
CA ILE A 300 22.75 8.47 14.43
C ILE A 300 22.59 6.96 14.26
N SER A 301 23.20 6.16 15.14
CA SER A 301 23.23 4.69 15.02
C SER A 301 21.85 4.04 15.06
N HIS A 302 20.80 4.72 15.66
CA HIS A 302 19.47 4.12 15.73
C HIS A 302 18.90 3.80 14.33
N VAL A 303 19.25 4.55 13.29
CA VAL A 303 18.80 4.30 11.92
C VAL A 303 19.34 2.96 11.43
N SER A 304 20.65 2.73 11.57
CA SER A 304 21.29 1.47 11.14
C SER A 304 20.86 0.27 12.00
N GLU A 305 20.71 0.45 13.31
CA GLU A 305 20.23 -0.59 14.21
C GLU A 305 18.77 -0.94 13.94
N GLY A 306 17.92 0.06 13.67
CA GLY A 306 16.54 -0.14 13.26
C GLY A 306 16.43 -0.92 11.96
N LEU A 307 17.26 -0.60 10.98
CA LEU A 307 17.31 -1.34 9.71
C LEU A 307 17.71 -2.81 9.93
N LYS A 308 18.73 -3.09 10.74
CA LYS A 308 19.16 -4.46 11.10
C LYS A 308 18.02 -5.25 11.77
N MET A 309 17.30 -4.61 12.72
CA MET A 309 16.15 -5.24 13.37
C MET A 309 15.02 -5.54 12.38
N ALA A 310 14.72 -4.62 11.47
CA ALA A 310 13.73 -4.77 10.44
C ALA A 310 14.07 -5.91 9.45
N GLU A 311 15.34 -6.04 9.08
CA GLU A 311 15.83 -7.10 8.21
C GLU A 311 15.74 -8.48 8.88
N LYS A 312 16.11 -8.57 10.15
CA LYS A 312 16.04 -9.82 10.93
C LYS A 312 14.65 -10.42 10.98
N VAL A 313 13.62 -9.59 11.06
CA VAL A 313 12.20 -10.05 11.08
C VAL A 313 11.54 -10.05 9.69
N GLY A 314 12.27 -9.65 8.64
CA GLY A 314 11.79 -9.67 7.26
C GLY A 314 10.70 -8.62 6.97
N LEU A 315 10.80 -7.41 7.55
CA LEU A 315 9.88 -6.32 7.22
C LEU A 315 9.94 -5.98 5.73
N PRO A 316 8.80 -5.60 5.12
CA PRO A 316 8.76 -5.15 3.73
C PRO A 316 9.70 -3.96 3.48
N GLY A 317 10.29 -3.91 2.26
CA GLY A 317 11.20 -2.82 1.87
C GLY A 317 10.59 -1.44 2.08
N ILE A 318 9.31 -1.26 1.72
CA ILE A 318 8.60 0.01 1.87
C ILE A 318 8.50 0.50 3.33
N ILE A 319 8.53 -0.40 4.33
CA ILE A 319 8.56 -0.04 5.75
C ILE A 319 10.01 0.26 6.18
N LYS A 320 10.99 -0.49 5.68
CA LYS A 320 12.42 -0.22 5.94
C LYS A 320 12.84 1.16 5.41
N ASP A 321 12.27 1.59 4.29
CA ASP A 321 12.51 2.91 3.73
C ASP A 321 12.13 4.04 4.69
N PHE A 322 11.09 3.90 5.50
CA PHE A 322 10.75 4.88 6.54
C PHE A 322 11.83 4.97 7.63
N ILE A 323 12.44 3.84 8.01
CA ILE A 323 13.53 3.81 9.00
C ILE A 323 14.74 4.58 8.48
N THR A 324 15.07 4.42 7.20
CA THR A 324 16.28 5.02 6.62
C THR A 324 16.09 6.50 6.22
N THR A 325 14.87 6.92 5.88
CA THR A 325 14.61 8.24 5.27
C THR A 325 14.10 9.30 6.24
N HIS A 326 13.62 8.93 7.45
CA HIS A 326 12.94 9.90 8.33
C HIS A 326 13.82 11.06 8.81
N HIS A 327 15.13 10.89 8.86
CA HIS A 327 16.10 11.97 9.08
C HIS A 327 16.83 12.42 7.82
N GLY A 328 16.71 11.67 6.70
CA GLY A 328 17.40 11.94 5.46
C GLY A 328 18.93 12.09 5.66
N THR A 329 19.50 13.10 5.03
CA THR A 329 20.91 13.51 5.20
C THR A 329 21.04 14.67 6.21
N GLY A 330 20.11 14.78 7.16
CA GLY A 330 20.15 15.78 8.21
C GLY A 330 21.35 15.62 9.14
N ILE A 331 21.55 16.60 10.01
CA ILE A 331 22.62 16.57 11.02
C ILE A 331 22.03 16.59 12.43
N THR A 332 22.75 16.00 13.39
CA THR A 332 22.47 16.13 14.82
C THR A 332 22.85 17.52 15.30
N LYS A 333 21.99 18.55 14.98
CA LYS A 333 22.32 19.99 15.11
C LYS A 333 22.78 20.38 16.50
N TYR A 334 22.18 19.82 17.55
CA TYR A 334 22.54 20.13 18.93
C TYR A 334 24.02 19.79 19.21
N PHE A 335 24.43 18.57 18.99
CA PHE A 335 25.80 18.10 19.22
C PHE A 335 26.79 18.76 18.26
N TYR A 336 26.41 18.96 16.99
CA TYR A 336 27.28 19.63 16.03
C TYR A 336 27.58 21.08 16.45
N ILE A 337 26.59 21.84 16.88
CA ILE A 337 26.77 23.22 17.32
C ILE A 337 27.62 23.29 18.59
N ASN A 338 27.35 22.44 19.58
CA ASN A 338 28.15 22.38 20.81
C ASN A 338 29.61 22.04 20.51
N TYR A 339 29.84 21.04 19.65
CA TYR A 339 31.18 20.65 19.25
C TYR A 339 31.92 21.79 18.52
N CYS A 340 31.24 22.49 17.60
CA CYS A 340 31.81 23.67 16.93
C CYS A 340 32.18 24.80 17.92
N ASN A 341 31.33 25.05 18.90
CA ASN A 341 31.56 26.06 19.93
C ASN A 341 32.72 25.69 20.85
N ALA A 342 32.95 24.39 21.12
CA ALA A 342 34.05 23.90 21.93
C ALA A 342 35.40 23.91 21.17
N HIS A 343 35.35 23.83 19.81
CA HIS A 343 36.55 23.75 18.94
C HIS A 343 36.57 24.86 17.88
N PRO A 344 36.59 26.13 18.27
CA PRO A 344 36.42 27.27 17.36
C PRO A 344 37.53 27.44 16.31
N THR A 345 38.69 26.78 16.50
CA THR A 345 39.85 26.88 15.60
C THR A 345 40.03 25.68 14.69
N GLU A 346 39.22 24.65 14.86
CA GLU A 346 39.34 23.40 14.09
C GLU A 346 38.40 23.39 12.88
N VAL A 347 38.86 22.75 11.81
CA VAL A 347 37.99 22.45 10.64
C VAL A 347 37.21 21.18 10.96
N ILE A 348 35.95 21.33 11.30
CA ILE A 348 35.13 20.22 11.72
C ILE A 348 34.51 19.52 10.51
N ASP A 349 34.71 18.21 10.41
CA ASP A 349 34.05 17.39 9.41
C ASP A 349 32.58 17.17 9.78
N LYS A 350 31.71 17.90 9.10
CA LYS A 350 30.24 17.84 9.26
C LYS A 350 29.67 16.44 9.01
N SER A 351 30.34 15.60 8.21
CA SER A 351 29.87 14.26 7.88
C SER A 351 29.76 13.33 9.10
N GLN A 352 30.57 13.58 10.15
CA GLN A 352 30.56 12.82 11.39
C GLN A 352 29.29 13.03 12.23
N PHE A 353 28.55 14.11 11.98
CA PHE A 353 27.29 14.49 12.64
C PHE A 353 26.08 14.27 11.74
N GLN A 354 26.27 13.69 10.55
CA GLN A 354 25.24 13.56 9.52
C GLN A 354 24.63 12.18 9.49
N TYR A 355 23.32 12.10 9.36
CA TYR A 355 22.63 10.87 9.11
C TYR A 355 22.95 10.30 7.72
N PRO A 356 22.98 8.97 7.56
CA PRO A 356 23.44 8.33 6.32
C PRO A 356 22.46 8.53 5.13
N GLY A 357 21.24 8.96 5.37
CA GLY A 357 20.22 9.05 4.34
C GLY A 357 19.67 7.66 3.92
N PRO A 358 18.98 7.59 2.78
CA PRO A 358 18.72 8.66 1.81
C PRO A 358 17.66 9.68 2.26
N ASN A 359 17.51 10.77 1.49
CA ASN A 359 16.40 11.69 1.67
C ASN A 359 15.07 11.04 1.25
N PRO A 360 13.92 11.54 1.75
CA PRO A 360 12.62 11.09 1.31
C PRO A 360 12.45 11.14 -0.21
N PHE A 361 11.98 10.05 -0.81
CA PHE A 361 11.71 9.92 -2.24
C PHE A 361 10.24 9.56 -2.54
N THR A 362 9.41 9.41 -1.51
CA THR A 362 7.96 9.28 -1.63
C THR A 362 7.25 10.34 -0.80
N ARG A 363 6.00 10.67 -1.18
CA ARG A 363 5.17 11.62 -0.43
C ARG A 363 4.96 11.19 1.02
N GLU A 364 4.77 9.90 1.22
CA GLU A 364 4.56 9.27 2.52
C GLU A 364 5.77 9.45 3.44
N GLN A 365 6.98 9.28 2.93
CA GLN A 365 8.22 9.49 3.68
C GLN A 365 8.42 10.97 4.04
N ALA A 366 8.14 11.89 3.11
CA ALA A 366 8.20 13.32 3.39
C ALA A 366 7.20 13.74 4.47
N ILE A 367 5.98 13.17 4.44
CA ILE A 367 4.95 13.41 5.47
C ILE A 367 5.47 12.94 6.84
N LEU A 368 6.09 11.76 6.91
CA LEU A 368 6.64 11.26 8.16
C LEU A 368 7.74 12.19 8.68
N MET A 369 8.71 12.58 7.85
CA MET A 369 9.79 13.50 8.24
C MET A 369 9.25 14.82 8.79
N MET A 370 8.23 15.41 8.16
CA MET A 370 7.59 16.63 8.65
C MET A 370 6.90 16.44 10.01
N ALA A 371 6.12 15.35 10.13
CA ALA A 371 5.35 15.07 11.34
C ALA A 371 6.25 14.73 12.53
N ASP A 372 7.29 13.92 12.31
CA ASP A 372 8.28 13.53 13.31
C ASP A 372 9.02 14.74 13.87
N THR A 373 9.63 15.54 12.99
CA THR A 373 10.39 16.75 13.38
C THR A 373 9.52 17.74 14.17
N VAL A 374 8.27 17.94 13.75
CA VAL A 374 7.36 18.88 14.40
C VAL A 374 6.87 18.33 15.74
N GLU A 375 6.55 17.04 15.85
CA GLU A 375 6.13 16.41 17.11
C GLU A 375 7.25 16.49 18.14
N ALA A 376 8.46 16.08 17.77
CA ALA A 376 9.61 16.12 18.66
C ALA A 376 9.92 17.55 19.16
N ALA A 377 9.95 18.53 18.27
CA ALA A 377 10.23 19.91 18.63
C ALA A 377 9.10 20.56 19.41
N SER A 378 7.85 20.17 19.21
CA SER A 378 6.70 20.73 19.92
C SER A 378 6.75 20.51 21.44
N ARG A 379 7.43 19.45 21.88
CA ARG A 379 7.58 19.12 23.32
C ARG A 379 8.46 20.12 24.07
N SER A 380 9.30 20.88 23.37
CA SER A 380 10.20 21.89 23.96
C SER A 380 9.64 23.30 23.92
N LEU A 381 8.38 23.50 23.48
CA LEU A 381 7.74 24.81 23.54
C LEU A 381 7.44 25.22 24.98
N ASN A 382 7.81 26.45 25.35
CA ASN A 382 7.51 27.01 26.66
C ASN A 382 6.02 27.36 26.81
N GLU A 383 5.37 27.76 25.71
CA GLU A 383 3.96 28.14 25.66
C GLU A 383 3.32 27.59 24.39
N TYR A 384 2.11 27.05 24.52
CA TYR A 384 1.34 26.45 23.43
C TYR A 384 0.30 27.42 22.87
N THR A 385 0.74 28.63 22.52
CA THR A 385 -0.11 29.62 21.84
C THR A 385 -0.22 29.28 20.34
N GLU A 386 -1.25 29.77 19.68
CA GLU A 386 -1.41 29.60 18.23
C GLU A 386 -0.21 30.15 17.44
N GLU A 387 0.31 31.28 17.89
CA GLU A 387 1.46 31.94 17.30
C GLU A 387 2.74 31.11 17.46
N SER A 388 3.01 30.60 18.68
CA SER A 388 4.23 29.81 18.95
C SER A 388 4.21 28.48 18.18
N ILE A 389 3.06 27.82 18.11
CA ILE A 389 2.88 26.58 17.34
C ILE A 389 3.05 26.86 15.83
N SER A 390 2.41 27.92 15.31
CA SER A 390 2.50 28.28 13.89
C SER A 390 3.93 28.63 13.49
N ASN A 391 4.62 29.44 14.30
CA ASN A 391 6.03 29.81 14.06
C ASN A 391 6.95 28.59 14.09
N LEU A 392 6.75 27.66 15.03
CA LEU A 392 7.52 26.41 15.11
C LEU A 392 7.34 25.58 13.84
N VAL A 393 6.09 25.29 13.48
CA VAL A 393 5.76 24.43 12.31
C VAL A 393 6.32 25.05 11.02
N ASN A 394 6.10 26.35 10.81
CA ASN A 394 6.61 27.03 9.62
C ASN A 394 8.15 27.01 9.58
N LYS A 395 8.83 27.37 10.67
CA LYS A 395 10.30 27.39 10.73
C LYS A 395 10.92 26.03 10.42
N LEU A 396 10.35 24.96 10.97
CA LEU A 396 10.91 23.61 10.79
C LEU A 396 10.70 23.10 9.37
N ILE A 397 9.47 23.20 8.85
CA ILE A 397 9.16 22.67 7.52
C ILE A 397 9.82 23.52 6.42
N ASP A 398 9.83 24.85 6.54
CA ASP A 398 10.54 25.71 5.59
C ASP A 398 12.05 25.44 5.62
N GLY A 399 12.62 25.15 6.80
CA GLY A 399 14.00 24.69 6.93
C GLY A 399 14.25 23.39 6.18
N GLN A 400 13.38 22.38 6.30
CA GLN A 400 13.51 21.13 5.57
C GLN A 400 13.43 21.31 4.05
N VAL A 401 12.56 22.20 3.57
CA VAL A 401 12.47 22.57 2.15
C VAL A 401 13.74 23.28 1.67
N ALA A 402 14.24 24.23 2.45
CA ALA A 402 15.46 24.98 2.13
C ALA A 402 16.72 24.08 2.13
N ASP A 403 16.81 23.14 3.08
CA ASP A 403 17.87 22.14 3.15
C ASP A 403 17.78 21.10 2.00
N GLY A 404 16.68 21.10 1.23
CA GLY A 404 16.52 20.29 0.01
C GLY A 404 16.13 18.85 0.27
N PHE A 405 15.62 18.50 1.45
CA PHE A 405 15.26 17.09 1.78
C PHE A 405 14.16 16.52 0.89
N PHE A 406 13.34 17.35 0.25
CA PHE A 406 12.21 16.90 -0.59
C PHE A 406 12.48 16.98 -2.09
N LYS A 407 13.73 17.21 -2.53
CA LYS A 407 14.07 17.36 -3.96
C LYS A 407 13.73 16.13 -4.80
N GLU A 408 13.93 14.94 -4.24
CA GLU A 408 13.67 13.66 -4.92
C GLU A 408 12.23 13.14 -4.69
N CYS A 409 11.41 13.91 -3.97
CA CYS A 409 10.08 13.52 -3.56
C CYS A 409 9.00 14.18 -4.46
N PRO A 410 7.99 13.43 -4.95
CA PRO A 410 6.90 13.98 -5.74
C PRO A 410 5.84 14.70 -4.87
N ILE A 411 6.29 15.44 -3.84
CA ILE A 411 5.44 16.29 -3.00
C ILE A 411 5.38 17.70 -3.59
N THR A 412 4.18 18.29 -3.61
CA THR A 412 4.00 19.64 -4.14
C THR A 412 4.05 20.71 -3.03
N PHE A 413 4.32 21.95 -3.39
CA PHE A 413 4.22 23.08 -2.45
C PHE A 413 2.82 23.21 -1.83
N ARG A 414 1.78 22.85 -2.59
CA ARG A 414 0.41 22.80 -2.06
C ARG A 414 0.27 21.72 -0.98
N ASP A 415 0.85 20.55 -1.19
CA ASP A 415 0.82 19.46 -0.20
C ASP A 415 1.55 19.87 1.08
N ILE A 416 2.69 20.55 0.95
CA ILE A 416 3.46 21.07 2.09
C ILE A 416 2.66 22.12 2.86
N ALA A 417 1.97 23.05 2.18
CA ALA A 417 1.12 24.04 2.82
C ALA A 417 -0.04 23.37 3.60
N LEU A 418 -0.68 22.34 3.01
CA LEU A 418 -1.72 21.58 3.69
C LEU A 418 -1.18 20.79 4.88
N ALA A 419 0.03 20.22 4.78
CA ALA A 419 0.70 19.53 5.88
C ALA A 419 0.94 20.45 7.07
N LYS A 420 1.45 21.66 6.82
CA LYS A 420 1.63 22.69 7.86
C LYS A 420 0.31 23.04 8.55
N GLN A 421 -0.75 23.27 7.78
CA GLN A 421 -2.07 23.58 8.32
C GLN A 421 -2.58 22.46 9.23
N VAL A 422 -2.51 21.19 8.79
CA VAL A 422 -2.93 20.04 9.60
C VAL A 422 -2.12 19.95 10.89
N LEU A 423 -0.80 20.11 10.83
CA LEU A 423 0.07 20.07 12.02
C LEU A 423 -0.29 21.15 13.03
N ILE A 424 -0.51 22.39 12.57
CA ILE A 424 -0.92 23.50 13.45
C ILE A 424 -2.27 23.19 14.10
N GLU A 425 -3.27 22.79 13.32
CA GLU A 425 -4.61 22.43 13.83
C GLU A 425 -4.54 21.31 14.88
N ARG A 426 -3.74 20.27 14.61
CA ARG A 426 -3.64 19.10 15.49
C ARG A 426 -2.83 19.36 16.75
N LEU A 427 -1.71 20.10 16.68
CA LEU A 427 -0.94 20.48 17.86
C LEU A 427 -1.76 21.38 18.79
N LYS A 428 -2.53 22.33 18.27
CA LYS A 428 -3.49 23.12 19.05
C LYS A 428 -4.48 22.24 19.79
N ALA A 429 -5.02 21.21 19.14
CA ALA A 429 -5.96 20.28 19.75
C ALA A 429 -5.30 19.38 20.83
N ILE A 430 -4.05 18.95 20.61
CA ILE A 430 -3.30 18.09 21.54
C ILE A 430 -2.94 18.87 22.82
N TYR A 431 -2.49 20.10 22.68
CA TYR A 431 -2.02 20.93 23.79
C TYR A 431 -3.07 21.91 24.35
N HIS A 432 -4.35 21.76 23.91
CA HIS A 432 -5.43 22.56 24.46
C HIS A 432 -5.51 22.35 25.97
N THR A 433 -5.39 23.43 26.73
CA THR A 433 -5.43 23.41 28.21
C THR A 433 -6.78 22.85 28.66
N ARG A 434 -6.75 21.73 29.40
CA ARG A 434 -7.95 21.23 30.07
C ARG A 434 -8.36 22.22 31.13
N ILE A 435 -9.66 22.55 31.22
CA ILE A 435 -10.21 23.35 32.28
C ILE A 435 -9.84 22.66 33.62
N SER A 436 -9.12 23.36 34.50
CA SER A 436 -8.84 22.85 35.82
C SER A 436 -10.17 22.76 36.57
N TYR A 437 -10.47 21.58 37.13
CA TYR A 437 -11.67 21.42 37.97
C TYR A 437 -11.53 22.33 39.18
N PRO A 438 -12.56 23.15 39.52
CA PRO A 438 -12.53 23.98 40.72
C PRO A 438 -12.46 23.08 41.98
N HIS A 439 -11.63 23.47 42.93
CA HIS A 439 -11.57 22.78 44.20
C HIS A 439 -12.85 23.05 45.02
N LEU A 440 -13.43 22.00 45.59
CA LEU A 440 -14.57 22.14 46.49
C LEU A 440 -14.08 22.78 47.81
N ASN A 441 -14.42 24.03 48.05
CA ASN A 441 -14.17 24.67 49.33
C ASN A 441 -15.15 24.10 50.36
N VAL A 442 -14.74 23.05 51.09
CA VAL A 442 -15.51 22.55 52.22
C VAL A 442 -15.42 23.59 53.33
N ARG A 443 -16.49 24.37 53.55
CA ARG A 443 -16.64 25.19 54.74
C ARG A 443 -16.64 24.26 55.97
N GLN A 444 -15.56 24.29 56.73
CA GLN A 444 -15.57 23.72 58.09
C GLN A 444 -16.61 24.50 58.91
N ASN A 445 -17.75 23.89 59.18
CA ASN A 445 -18.69 24.38 60.20
C ASN A 445 -17.98 24.26 61.54
N ALA A 446 -17.40 25.37 62.00
CA ALA A 446 -16.96 25.53 63.38
C ALA A 446 -18.20 25.36 64.29
N GLY A 447 -18.23 24.24 65.00
CA GLY A 447 -19.28 23.95 65.96
C GLY A 447 -19.38 25.06 66.96
N LYS A 448 -20.53 25.70 67.10
CA LYS A 448 -20.94 26.45 68.30
C LYS A 448 -21.09 25.45 69.39
N LYS A 449 -20.13 25.43 70.37
CA LYS A 449 -20.35 24.97 71.74
C LYS A 449 -21.24 26.01 72.40
N THR A 450 -22.48 25.66 72.69
CA THR A 450 -23.31 26.32 73.68
C THR A 450 -23.10 25.63 75.03
N SER A 451 -22.69 26.44 76.00
CA SER A 451 -22.61 26.16 77.39
C SER A 451 -23.96 25.78 78.01
#